data_dcf2ee6c24ea91c96bdf4dcbb9703ab2
#
_entry.id   dcf2ee6c24ea91c96bdf4dcbb9703ab2
#
_cell.length_a   1.000
_cell.length_b   1.000
_cell.length_c   1.000
_cell.angle_alpha   90.00
_cell.angle_beta   90.00
_cell.angle_gamma   90.00
#
_symmetry.space_group_name_H-M   'P 1'
#
loop_
_entity.id
_entity.type
_entity.pdbx_description
1 polymer ?
#
loop_
_entity_poly.entity_id
_entity_poly.type
_entity_poly.pdbx_seq_one_letter_code
_entity_poly.pdbx_strand_id
1 'polypeptide(L)'
;MLRIATRGSSLALWQAERVAEMLGSPSELVIIETRGDQDTTSPIHAIGGTGVFVKEVQEAVLRGEADLAVHSAKDLPAITMEGLILAAVPERADARDALVGSRLEKLPQGARIGTGSVRRRSQLAAIRPDLEFGELRGNIGTRLGKAADFDAIVVAAAALDRLGLGDRIAERLEPSVMLPQVAQGALAVESRLDDAGALVALAAIDDAIAHLAVKAERAFLAALGGGCDVPVGAYATIKSGGMISMQALVAQEDGSSVRRAKGVGSDPDALGRSLCALLMEDG
;
A
#
# COMPACT_ATOMS: atom_id res chain seq x y z
N MET A 1 19.90 20.74 6.33
CA MET A 1 19.97 19.39 5.74
C MET A 1 18.88 18.57 6.40
N LEU A 2 17.95 18.00 5.61
CA LEU A 2 16.85 17.19 6.13
C LEU A 2 17.32 15.75 6.35
N ARG A 3 16.95 15.14 7.49
CA ARG A 3 17.21 13.74 7.79
C ARG A 3 15.94 12.93 7.50
N ILE A 4 16.06 11.92 6.64
CA ILE A 4 14.94 11.13 6.15
C ILE A 4 15.05 9.71 6.69
N ALA A 5 14.19 9.34 7.63
CA ALA A 5 14.09 7.99 8.15
C ALA A 5 13.44 7.05 7.14
N THR A 6 14.06 5.90 6.92
CA THR A 6 13.57 4.86 6.02
C THR A 6 14.11 3.49 6.42
N ARG A 7 13.55 2.42 5.87
CA ARG A 7 14.04 1.05 6.04
C ARG A 7 15.21 0.75 5.09
N GLY A 8 16.01 -0.29 5.40
CA GLY A 8 17.17 -0.69 4.59
C GLY A 8 16.84 -1.55 3.35
N SER A 9 15.57 -1.85 3.05
CA SER A 9 15.22 -2.62 1.85
C SER A 9 15.42 -1.80 0.57
N SER A 10 15.82 -2.44 -0.54
CA SER A 10 16.07 -1.75 -1.82
C SER A 10 14.90 -0.87 -2.26
N LEU A 11 13.64 -1.32 -2.04
CA LEU A 11 12.47 -0.53 -2.38
C LEU A 11 12.31 0.67 -1.45
N ALA A 12 12.57 0.52 -0.15
CA ALA A 12 12.45 1.62 0.80
C ALA A 12 13.55 2.69 0.56
N LEU A 13 14.77 2.27 0.28
CA LEU A 13 15.87 3.17 -0.09
C LEU A 13 15.51 3.97 -1.34
N TRP A 14 15.07 3.28 -2.42
CA TRP A 14 14.63 3.96 -3.64
C TRP A 14 13.54 5.01 -3.36
N GLN A 15 12.57 4.68 -2.48
CA GLN A 15 11.48 5.59 -2.14
C GLN A 15 11.98 6.83 -1.39
N ALA A 16 12.90 6.66 -0.44
CA ALA A 16 13.49 7.77 0.31
C ALA A 16 14.42 8.65 -0.57
N GLU A 17 15.22 8.02 -1.43
CA GLU A 17 16.06 8.71 -2.42
C GLU A 17 15.20 9.56 -3.37
N ARG A 18 14.07 8.98 -3.85
CA ARG A 18 13.14 9.72 -4.71
C ARG A 18 12.52 10.92 -4.02
N VAL A 19 12.14 10.81 -2.74
CA VAL A 19 11.66 11.95 -1.96
C VAL A 19 12.76 12.99 -1.76
N ALA A 20 13.99 12.58 -1.46
CA ALA A 20 15.13 13.48 -1.35
C ALA A 20 15.40 14.27 -2.65
N GLU A 21 15.34 13.58 -3.81
CA GLU A 21 15.45 14.24 -5.13
C GLU A 21 14.34 15.28 -5.34
N MET A 22 13.09 14.94 -5.02
CA MET A 22 11.94 15.84 -5.19
C MET A 22 12.03 17.07 -4.29
N LEU A 23 12.55 16.93 -3.08
CA LEU A 23 12.79 18.05 -2.16
C LEU A 23 13.86 19.03 -2.68
N GLY A 24 14.77 18.58 -3.53
CA GLY A 24 15.81 19.41 -4.16
C GLY A 24 16.77 20.09 -3.17
N SER A 25 16.76 19.70 -1.90
CA SER A 25 17.61 20.21 -0.83
C SER A 25 18.54 19.13 -0.29
N PRO A 26 19.70 19.48 0.29
CA PRO A 26 20.60 18.49 0.87
C PRO A 26 19.87 17.65 1.92
N SER A 27 19.87 16.34 1.72
CA SER A 27 19.19 15.36 2.57
C SER A 27 20.14 14.23 2.94
N GLU A 28 19.91 13.62 4.10
CA GLU A 28 20.63 12.44 4.60
C GLU A 28 19.62 11.34 4.91
N LEU A 29 19.91 10.10 4.49
CA LEU A 29 19.08 8.95 4.82
C LEU A 29 19.50 8.36 6.17
N VAL A 30 18.54 8.22 7.07
CA VAL A 30 18.69 7.55 8.36
C VAL A 30 18.02 6.18 8.26
N ILE A 31 18.85 5.14 8.20
CA ILE A 31 18.36 3.77 8.03
C ILE A 31 17.90 3.22 9.37
N ILE A 32 16.64 2.85 9.46
CA ILE A 32 16.00 2.28 10.65
C ILE A 32 15.71 0.81 10.39
N GLU A 33 16.20 -0.05 11.26
CA GLU A 33 15.86 -1.47 11.25
C GLU A 33 14.56 -1.68 12.03
N THR A 34 13.58 -2.35 11.39
CA THR A 34 12.27 -2.62 12.00
C THR A 34 12.17 -4.07 12.44
N ARG A 35 11.23 -4.36 13.38
CA ARG A 35 10.92 -5.75 13.77
C ARG A 35 10.54 -6.62 12.59
N GLY A 36 9.82 -6.04 11.61
CA GLY A 36 9.45 -6.76 10.39
C GLY A 36 10.63 -7.08 9.47
N ASP A 37 11.75 -6.36 9.57
CA ASP A 37 12.99 -6.67 8.86
C ASP A 37 13.77 -7.78 9.55
N GLN A 38 13.71 -7.86 10.89
CA GLN A 38 14.40 -8.87 11.71
C GLN A 38 13.69 -10.23 11.65
N ASP A 39 12.35 -10.26 11.72
CA ASP A 39 11.58 -11.51 11.63
C ASP A 39 11.08 -11.77 10.21
N THR A 40 11.85 -12.53 9.46
CA THR A 40 11.53 -12.93 8.09
C THR A 40 10.71 -14.22 8.00
N THR A 41 10.43 -14.88 9.12
CA THR A 41 9.84 -16.23 9.20
C THR A 41 8.38 -16.21 9.69
N SER A 42 8.10 -15.46 10.74
CA SER A 42 6.76 -15.43 11.36
C SER A 42 5.72 -14.76 10.47
N PRO A 43 4.45 -15.19 10.48
CA PRO A 43 3.37 -14.51 9.77
C PRO A 43 3.24 -13.03 10.18
N ILE A 44 3.00 -12.10 9.23
CA ILE A 44 2.94 -10.65 9.53
C ILE A 44 1.89 -10.35 10.61
N HIS A 45 0.75 -11.04 10.60
CA HIS A 45 -0.26 -10.92 11.65
C HIS A 45 0.23 -11.37 13.02
N ALA A 46 1.17 -12.32 13.11
CA ALA A 46 1.71 -12.82 14.36
C ALA A 46 2.78 -11.90 14.98
N ILE A 47 3.47 -11.07 14.17
CA ILE A 47 4.51 -10.15 14.64
C ILE A 47 4.01 -8.71 14.90
N GLY A 48 2.69 -8.46 14.75
CA GLY A 48 2.09 -7.15 15.07
C GLY A 48 1.21 -6.55 13.98
N GLY A 49 0.95 -7.24 12.89
CA GLY A 49 0.03 -6.78 11.83
C GLY A 49 0.56 -5.59 11.02
N THR A 50 -0.33 -4.67 10.64
CA THR A 50 0.07 -3.39 10.01
C THR A 50 0.86 -2.54 10.99
N GLY A 51 1.85 -1.87 10.44
CA GLY A 51 2.72 -0.99 11.24
C GLY A 51 4.00 -1.65 11.73
N VAL A 52 4.16 -2.98 11.62
CA VAL A 52 5.39 -3.68 11.98
C VAL A 52 6.62 -3.20 11.20
N PHE A 53 6.41 -2.58 10.05
CA PHE A 53 7.44 -1.98 9.20
C PHE A 53 7.50 -0.45 9.30
N VAL A 54 6.69 0.15 10.16
CA VAL A 54 6.47 1.61 10.18
C VAL A 54 6.81 2.21 11.54
N LYS A 55 6.46 1.52 12.62
CA LYS A 55 6.50 2.03 13.99
C LYS A 55 7.87 2.58 14.38
N GLU A 56 8.94 1.82 14.19
CA GLU A 56 10.29 2.24 14.57
C GLU A 56 10.76 3.46 13.74
N VAL A 57 10.35 3.53 12.47
CA VAL A 57 10.65 4.67 11.60
C VAL A 57 9.92 5.93 12.08
N GLN A 58 8.64 5.81 12.46
CA GLN A 58 7.85 6.91 13.03
C GLN A 58 8.41 7.36 14.38
N GLU A 59 8.78 6.43 15.25
CA GLU A 59 9.39 6.73 16.56
C GLU A 59 10.73 7.46 16.41
N ALA A 60 11.55 7.17 15.39
CA ALA A 60 12.79 7.90 15.11
C ALA A 60 12.52 9.37 14.77
N VAL A 61 11.44 9.68 14.04
CA VAL A 61 11.02 11.06 13.76
C VAL A 61 10.53 11.76 15.03
N LEU A 62 9.73 11.07 15.86
CA LEU A 62 9.26 11.64 17.13
C LEU A 62 10.39 11.93 18.12
N ARG A 63 11.43 11.08 18.16
CA ARG A 63 12.63 11.31 18.99
C ARG A 63 13.58 12.37 18.44
N GLY A 64 13.29 12.92 17.23
CA GLY A 64 14.16 13.90 16.58
C GLY A 64 15.45 13.30 16.00
N GLU A 65 15.53 11.99 15.84
CA GLU A 65 16.63 11.31 15.13
C GLU A 65 16.58 11.56 13.62
N ALA A 66 15.36 11.77 13.10
CA ALA A 66 15.09 12.21 11.74
C ALA A 66 14.02 13.31 11.72
N ASP A 67 13.90 14.00 10.59
CA ASP A 67 12.93 15.08 10.39
C ASP A 67 11.71 14.58 9.64
N LEU A 68 11.90 13.62 8.73
CA LEU A 68 10.89 13.02 7.88
C LEU A 68 10.94 11.49 7.98
N ALA A 69 9.78 10.84 7.79
CA ALA A 69 9.66 9.39 7.57
C ALA A 69 9.08 9.13 6.18
N VAL A 70 9.71 8.25 5.39
CA VAL A 70 9.22 7.86 4.06
C VAL A 70 8.77 6.40 4.07
N HIS A 71 7.53 6.17 3.61
CA HIS A 71 6.88 4.87 3.58
C HIS A 71 6.20 4.58 2.24
N SER A 72 6.00 3.31 1.93
CA SER A 72 4.88 2.92 1.07
C SER A 72 3.59 3.22 1.83
N ALA A 73 2.71 4.04 1.28
CA ALA A 73 1.50 4.52 2.00
C ALA A 73 0.57 3.37 2.44
N LYS A 74 0.57 2.26 1.71
CA LYS A 74 -0.21 1.05 2.03
C LYS A 74 0.23 0.31 3.30
N ASP A 75 1.45 0.57 3.78
CA ASP A 75 2.03 -0.08 4.96
C ASP A 75 1.74 0.74 6.23
N LEU A 76 1.23 1.99 6.09
CA LEU A 76 0.83 2.83 7.20
C LEU A 76 -0.42 2.27 7.89
N PRO A 77 -0.49 2.32 9.23
CA PRO A 77 -1.73 2.11 9.96
C PRO A 77 -2.83 3.07 9.48
N ALA A 78 -4.09 2.66 9.64
CA ALA A 78 -5.24 3.49 9.25
C ALA A 78 -5.24 4.84 9.99
N ILE A 79 -4.81 4.85 11.25
CA ILE A 79 -4.68 6.04 12.09
C ILE A 79 -3.20 6.42 12.17
N THR A 80 -2.91 7.69 11.90
CA THR A 80 -1.56 8.26 12.04
C THR A 80 -1.15 8.30 13.52
N MET A 81 0.11 8.00 13.81
CA MET A 81 0.67 8.04 15.16
C MET A 81 0.56 9.46 15.76
N GLU A 82 0.19 9.56 17.03
CA GLU A 82 0.09 10.84 17.74
C GLU A 82 1.43 11.60 17.68
N GLY A 83 1.36 12.89 17.42
CA GLY A 83 2.53 13.76 17.23
C GLY A 83 3.07 13.81 15.79
N LEU A 84 2.61 12.91 14.91
CA LEU A 84 2.94 12.93 13.48
C LEU A 84 1.76 13.36 12.63
N ILE A 85 2.08 13.78 11.41
CA ILE A 85 1.13 14.06 10.34
C ILE A 85 1.62 13.42 9.03
N LEU A 86 0.70 12.88 8.24
CA LEU A 86 0.95 12.60 6.83
C LEU A 86 1.02 13.94 6.09
N ALA A 87 2.23 14.47 5.94
CA ALA A 87 2.47 15.83 5.47
C ALA A 87 2.53 15.93 3.95
N ALA A 88 2.93 14.87 3.25
CA ALA A 88 2.90 14.83 1.79
C ALA A 88 2.62 13.43 1.26
N VAL A 89 1.87 13.40 0.17
CA VAL A 89 1.69 12.26 -0.71
C VAL A 89 2.08 12.72 -2.12
N PRO A 90 3.32 12.43 -2.57
CA PRO A 90 3.74 12.73 -3.93
C PRO A 90 2.88 12.02 -4.99
N GLU A 91 3.08 12.41 -6.26
CA GLU A 91 2.38 11.79 -7.40
C GLU A 91 2.33 10.27 -7.28
N ARG A 92 1.10 9.72 -7.38
CA ARG A 92 0.83 8.31 -7.18
C ARG A 92 1.27 7.49 -8.39
N ALA A 93 2.11 6.49 -8.17
CA ALA A 93 2.43 5.48 -9.18
C ALA A 93 1.24 4.53 -9.42
N ASP A 94 1.40 3.59 -10.36
CA ASP A 94 0.38 2.61 -10.70
C ASP A 94 -0.09 1.81 -9.47
N ALA A 95 -1.36 1.96 -9.12
CA ALA A 95 -1.95 1.31 -7.95
C ALA A 95 -2.27 -0.18 -8.17
N ARG A 96 -2.21 -0.67 -9.42
CA ARG A 96 -2.61 -2.03 -9.78
C ARG A 96 -1.69 -3.08 -9.17
N ASP A 97 -2.25 -4.26 -9.01
CA ASP A 97 -1.48 -5.48 -8.82
C ASP A 97 -1.00 -6.01 -10.18
N ALA A 98 0.11 -6.74 -10.18
CA ALA A 98 0.70 -7.31 -11.37
C ALA A 98 0.94 -8.80 -11.19
N LEU A 99 0.68 -9.57 -12.25
CA LEU A 99 1.11 -10.95 -12.40
C LEU A 99 2.52 -10.99 -13.01
N VAL A 100 3.36 -11.84 -12.46
CA VAL A 100 4.68 -12.20 -12.99
C VAL A 100 4.69 -13.70 -13.24
N GLY A 101 5.17 -14.12 -14.39
CA GLY A 101 5.21 -15.52 -14.84
C GLY A 101 4.20 -15.80 -15.93
N SER A 102 2.90 -15.47 -15.72
CA SER A 102 1.87 -15.68 -16.73
C SER A 102 0.78 -14.59 -16.63
N ARG A 103 -0.07 -14.52 -17.67
CA ARG A 103 -1.31 -13.72 -17.67
C ARG A 103 -2.43 -14.56 -17.09
N LEU A 104 -3.42 -13.89 -16.48
CA LEU A 104 -4.56 -14.55 -15.82
C LEU A 104 -5.32 -15.50 -16.75
N GLU A 105 -5.58 -15.05 -17.96
CA GLU A 105 -6.29 -15.83 -18.99
C GLU A 105 -5.50 -17.06 -19.52
N LYS A 106 -4.16 -17.06 -19.34
CA LYS A 106 -3.26 -18.13 -19.81
C LYS A 106 -2.90 -19.13 -18.72
N LEU A 107 -3.32 -18.88 -17.50
CA LEU A 107 -3.09 -19.82 -16.40
C LEU A 107 -3.88 -21.12 -16.60
N PRO A 108 -3.23 -22.28 -16.53
CA PRO A 108 -3.91 -23.56 -16.61
C PRO A 108 -4.93 -23.75 -15.49
N GLN A 109 -5.82 -24.73 -15.65
CA GLN A 109 -6.70 -25.13 -14.57
C GLN A 109 -5.86 -25.70 -13.40
N GLY A 110 -6.21 -25.30 -12.15
CA GLY A 110 -5.46 -25.70 -10.98
C GLY A 110 -4.11 -24.99 -10.83
N ALA A 111 -3.85 -23.88 -11.57
CA ALA A 111 -2.59 -23.16 -11.50
C ALA A 111 -2.29 -22.68 -10.09
N ARG A 112 -1.01 -22.79 -9.69
CA ARG A 112 -0.53 -22.39 -8.37
C ARG A 112 -0.03 -20.96 -8.37
N ILE A 113 -0.68 -20.09 -7.58
CA ILE A 113 -0.38 -18.65 -7.47
C ILE A 113 0.36 -18.35 -6.17
N GLY A 114 1.53 -17.70 -6.29
CA GLY A 114 2.30 -17.23 -5.14
C GLY A 114 1.81 -15.87 -4.64
N THR A 115 1.28 -15.84 -3.41
CA THR A 115 0.91 -14.59 -2.73
C THR A 115 0.78 -14.81 -1.22
N GLY A 116 1.29 -13.86 -0.42
CA GLY A 116 1.05 -13.80 1.03
C GLY A 116 -0.07 -12.79 1.39
N SER A 117 -0.83 -12.30 0.40
CA SER A 117 -1.89 -11.31 0.64
C SER A 117 -3.26 -11.97 0.58
N VAL A 118 -3.97 -11.99 1.71
CA VAL A 118 -5.36 -12.49 1.81
C VAL A 118 -6.29 -11.73 0.85
N ARG A 119 -6.10 -10.42 0.67
CA ARG A 119 -6.86 -9.61 -0.30
C ARG A 119 -6.70 -10.08 -1.75
N ARG A 120 -5.47 -10.45 -2.15
CA ARG A 120 -5.22 -10.95 -3.50
C ARG A 120 -5.79 -12.34 -3.68
N ARG A 121 -5.56 -13.20 -2.69
CA ARG A 121 -6.08 -14.56 -2.68
C ARG A 121 -7.60 -14.58 -2.80
N SER A 122 -8.31 -13.86 -1.94
CA SER A 122 -9.78 -13.85 -1.94
C SER A 122 -10.38 -13.38 -3.27
N GLN A 123 -9.81 -12.33 -3.88
CA GLN A 123 -10.31 -11.81 -5.15
C GLN A 123 -10.01 -12.75 -6.33
N LEU A 124 -8.84 -13.40 -6.35
CA LEU A 124 -8.54 -14.39 -7.39
C LEU A 124 -9.35 -15.66 -7.22
N ALA A 125 -9.53 -16.15 -6.00
CA ALA A 125 -10.35 -17.32 -5.72
C ALA A 125 -11.82 -17.12 -6.15
N ALA A 126 -12.36 -15.91 -5.96
CA ALA A 126 -13.72 -15.59 -6.38
C ALA A 126 -13.94 -15.63 -7.91
N ILE A 127 -12.93 -15.26 -8.71
CA ILE A 127 -13.03 -15.24 -10.19
C ILE A 127 -12.48 -16.51 -10.86
N ARG A 128 -11.59 -17.22 -10.17
CA ARG A 128 -10.94 -18.47 -10.59
C ARG A 128 -10.88 -19.43 -9.40
N PRO A 129 -11.99 -20.10 -9.06
CA PRO A 129 -12.08 -21.00 -7.90
C PRO A 129 -11.20 -22.25 -8.01
N ASP A 130 -10.70 -22.51 -9.21
CA ASP A 130 -9.80 -23.62 -9.51
C ASP A 130 -8.33 -23.35 -9.11
N LEU A 131 -7.96 -22.07 -8.83
CA LEU A 131 -6.59 -21.73 -8.50
C LEU A 131 -6.17 -22.23 -7.12
N GLU A 132 -4.95 -22.71 -7.04
CA GLU A 132 -4.26 -23.03 -5.79
C GLU A 132 -3.37 -21.87 -5.35
N PHE A 133 -3.23 -21.66 -4.04
CA PHE A 133 -2.45 -20.55 -3.49
C PHE A 133 -1.32 -21.06 -2.61
N GLY A 134 -0.14 -20.48 -2.78
CA GLY A 134 1.03 -20.75 -1.94
C GLY A 134 1.58 -19.46 -1.34
N GLU A 135 2.14 -19.60 -0.13
CA GLU A 135 2.74 -18.48 0.59
C GLU A 135 3.96 -17.91 -0.15
N LEU A 136 3.96 -16.59 -0.35
CA LEU A 136 5.04 -15.84 -0.97
C LEU A 136 5.44 -14.65 -0.10
N ARG A 137 6.59 -14.73 0.54
CA ARG A 137 7.12 -13.73 1.48
C ARG A 137 8.51 -13.25 1.11
N GLY A 138 8.92 -12.18 1.77
CA GLY A 138 10.20 -11.50 1.57
C GLY A 138 10.04 -10.17 0.82
N ASN A 139 11.16 -9.52 0.56
CA ASN A 139 11.21 -8.32 -0.29
C ASN A 139 10.96 -8.70 -1.78
N ILE A 140 10.89 -7.70 -2.65
CA ILE A 140 10.58 -7.92 -4.09
C ILE A 140 11.59 -8.88 -4.73
N GLY A 141 12.89 -8.70 -4.48
CA GLY A 141 13.93 -9.58 -5.02
C GLY A 141 13.75 -11.04 -4.59
N THR A 142 13.49 -11.27 -3.31
CA THR A 142 13.21 -12.60 -2.76
C THR A 142 11.97 -13.24 -3.41
N ARG A 143 10.89 -12.46 -3.57
CA ARG A 143 9.64 -12.95 -4.21
C ARG A 143 9.86 -13.30 -5.67
N LEU A 144 10.60 -12.50 -6.41
CA LEU A 144 10.95 -12.79 -7.81
C LEU A 144 11.86 -14.02 -7.95
N GLY A 145 12.79 -14.22 -6.98
CA GLY A 145 13.62 -15.40 -6.94
C GLY A 145 12.83 -16.70 -6.73
N LYS A 146 11.69 -16.62 -6.03
CA LYS A 146 10.77 -17.75 -5.79
C LYS A 146 9.68 -17.89 -6.87
N ALA A 147 9.64 -17.00 -7.87
CA ALA A 147 8.58 -17.03 -8.88
C ALA A 147 8.53 -18.34 -9.67
N ALA A 148 9.66 -19.02 -9.85
CA ALA A 148 9.71 -20.30 -10.55
C ALA A 148 9.03 -21.47 -9.80
N ASP A 149 8.71 -21.29 -8.50
CA ASP A 149 8.00 -22.29 -7.70
C ASP A 149 6.48 -22.25 -7.95
N PHE A 150 6.00 -21.30 -8.78
CA PHE A 150 4.60 -21.02 -9.05
C PHE A 150 4.34 -20.83 -10.54
N ASP A 151 3.11 -21.03 -10.99
CA ASP A 151 2.70 -20.68 -12.37
C ASP A 151 2.68 -19.17 -12.57
N ALA A 152 2.34 -18.42 -11.51
CA ALA A 152 2.51 -16.97 -11.44
C ALA A 152 2.59 -16.49 -9.99
N ILE A 153 3.15 -15.31 -9.80
CA ILE A 153 3.11 -14.61 -8.52
C ILE A 153 2.40 -13.26 -8.66
N VAL A 154 1.79 -12.77 -7.58
CA VAL A 154 1.11 -11.46 -7.57
C VAL A 154 1.86 -10.49 -6.69
N VAL A 155 2.27 -9.36 -7.28
CA VAL A 155 2.97 -8.26 -6.59
C VAL A 155 2.37 -6.91 -6.96
N ALA A 156 2.68 -5.84 -6.23
CA ALA A 156 2.28 -4.49 -6.63
C ALA A 156 3.09 -4.02 -7.85
N ALA A 157 2.44 -3.54 -8.90
CA ALA A 157 3.10 -3.05 -10.11
C ALA A 157 4.11 -1.94 -9.80
N ALA A 158 3.73 -0.95 -8.98
CA ALA A 158 4.62 0.13 -8.56
C ALA A 158 5.93 -0.33 -7.93
N ALA A 159 5.95 -1.49 -7.27
CA ALA A 159 7.19 -2.00 -6.66
C ALA A 159 8.18 -2.52 -7.70
N LEU A 160 7.67 -3.11 -8.79
CA LEU A 160 8.50 -3.55 -9.92
C LEU A 160 8.98 -2.34 -10.73
N ASP A 161 8.08 -1.40 -11.03
CA ASP A 161 8.43 -0.20 -11.81
C ASP A 161 9.53 0.62 -11.11
N ARG A 162 9.41 0.83 -9.81
CA ARG A 162 10.39 1.58 -9.00
C ARG A 162 11.77 0.93 -8.99
N LEU A 163 11.83 -0.37 -9.08
CA LEU A 163 13.10 -1.12 -9.14
C LEU A 163 13.60 -1.39 -10.56
N GLY A 164 12.97 -0.80 -11.59
CA GLY A 164 13.37 -1.02 -12.98
C GLY A 164 13.07 -2.43 -13.51
N LEU A 165 12.11 -3.13 -12.87
CA LEU A 165 11.73 -4.52 -13.18
C LEU A 165 10.37 -4.63 -13.86
N GLY A 166 9.91 -3.54 -14.49
CA GLY A 166 8.60 -3.48 -15.16
C GLY A 166 8.43 -4.47 -16.29
N ASP A 167 9.50 -4.85 -16.98
CA ASP A 167 9.56 -5.87 -18.01
C ASP A 167 9.26 -7.29 -17.50
N ARG A 168 9.35 -7.54 -16.20
CA ARG A 168 8.94 -8.79 -15.56
C ARG A 168 7.43 -8.95 -15.44
N ILE A 169 6.66 -7.88 -15.64
CA ILE A 169 5.20 -7.87 -15.54
C ILE A 169 4.61 -8.56 -16.76
N ALA A 170 3.94 -9.69 -16.56
CA ALA A 170 3.18 -10.36 -17.61
C ALA A 170 1.81 -9.70 -17.83
N GLU A 171 1.19 -9.21 -16.74
CA GLU A 171 -0.10 -8.53 -16.80
C GLU A 171 -0.28 -7.60 -15.59
N ARG A 172 -0.85 -6.40 -15.82
CA ARG A 172 -1.36 -5.49 -14.79
C ARG A 172 -2.85 -5.74 -14.65
N LEU A 173 -3.29 -6.10 -13.45
CA LEU A 173 -4.69 -6.44 -13.18
C LEU A 173 -5.50 -5.16 -12.97
N GLU A 174 -6.50 -4.94 -13.81
CA GLU A 174 -7.38 -3.77 -13.69
C GLU A 174 -8.15 -3.79 -12.34
N PRO A 175 -8.49 -2.62 -11.76
CA PRO A 175 -9.21 -2.54 -10.49
C PRO A 175 -10.58 -3.24 -10.49
N SER A 176 -11.17 -3.45 -11.67
CA SER A 176 -12.40 -4.25 -11.85
C SER A 176 -12.17 -5.74 -11.54
N VAL A 177 -10.97 -6.25 -11.84
CA VAL A 177 -10.54 -7.62 -11.58
C VAL A 177 -9.96 -7.72 -10.16
N MET A 178 -8.99 -6.89 -9.85
CA MET A 178 -8.25 -6.89 -8.59
C MET A 178 -8.23 -5.49 -7.99
N LEU A 179 -9.15 -5.20 -7.06
CA LEU A 179 -9.16 -3.91 -6.38
C LEU A 179 -7.90 -3.79 -5.49
N PRO A 180 -7.11 -2.73 -5.64
CA PRO A 180 -5.85 -2.56 -4.93
C PRO A 180 -6.02 -2.51 -3.41
N GLN A 181 -4.92 -2.72 -2.70
CA GLN A 181 -4.82 -2.37 -1.28
C GLN A 181 -4.95 -0.85 -1.12
N VAL A 182 -5.56 -0.41 -0.01
CA VAL A 182 -5.62 1.00 0.39
C VAL A 182 -4.26 1.66 0.22
N ALA A 183 -4.23 2.79 -0.48
CA ALA A 183 -3.04 3.60 -0.77
C ALA A 183 -1.92 2.87 -1.56
N GLN A 184 -2.19 1.73 -2.20
CA GLN A 184 -1.19 1.07 -3.04
C GLN A 184 -0.74 1.99 -4.17
N GLY A 185 0.57 2.02 -4.46
CA GLY A 185 1.19 2.90 -5.45
C GLY A 185 1.60 4.28 -4.92
N ALA A 186 1.04 4.74 -3.81
CA ALA A 186 1.42 6.01 -3.21
C ALA A 186 2.64 5.89 -2.28
N LEU A 187 3.43 6.97 -2.22
CA LEU A 187 4.37 7.23 -1.13
C LEU A 187 3.66 8.03 -0.05
N ALA A 188 4.09 7.85 1.18
CA ALA A 188 3.66 8.66 2.31
C ALA A 188 4.87 9.27 2.98
N VAL A 189 4.85 10.58 3.18
CA VAL A 189 5.90 11.29 3.91
C VAL A 189 5.28 11.90 5.15
N GLU A 190 5.76 11.43 6.31
CA GLU A 190 5.33 11.93 7.62
C GLU A 190 6.39 12.85 8.24
N SER A 191 5.94 13.81 9.02
CA SER A 191 6.79 14.67 9.85
C SER A 191 6.13 14.91 11.20
N ARG A 192 6.84 15.52 12.15
CA ARG A 192 6.20 16.03 13.37
C ARG A 192 5.21 17.15 13.03
N LEU A 193 4.11 17.20 13.79
CA LEU A 193 3.06 18.23 13.66
C LEU A 193 3.59 19.66 13.90
N ASP A 194 4.62 19.81 14.73
CA ASP A 194 5.20 21.09 15.14
C ASP A 194 6.45 21.48 14.31
N ASP A 195 6.88 20.67 13.36
CA ASP A 195 8.04 20.98 12.50
C ASP A 195 7.64 21.84 11.30
N ALA A 196 7.50 23.15 11.53
CA ALA A 196 7.11 24.08 10.48
C ALA A 196 8.08 24.08 9.27
N GLY A 197 9.37 23.82 9.50
CA GLY A 197 10.37 23.76 8.42
C GLY A 197 10.15 22.55 7.51
N ALA A 198 9.93 21.39 8.10
CA ALA A 198 9.60 20.16 7.37
C ALA A 198 8.27 20.30 6.61
N LEU A 199 7.23 20.83 7.25
CA LEU A 199 5.91 21.03 6.63
C LEU A 199 5.96 21.93 5.40
N VAL A 200 6.73 23.03 5.45
CA VAL A 200 6.92 23.93 4.29
C VAL A 200 7.63 23.20 3.15
N ALA A 201 8.69 22.44 3.45
CA ALA A 201 9.41 21.68 2.43
C ALA A 201 8.53 20.60 1.79
N LEU A 202 7.74 19.88 2.60
CA LEU A 202 6.86 18.79 2.15
C LEU A 202 5.67 19.30 1.32
N ALA A 203 5.14 20.49 1.60
CA ALA A 203 4.08 21.09 0.78
C ALA A 203 4.48 21.29 -0.69
N ALA A 204 5.78 21.40 -0.98
CA ALA A 204 6.27 21.56 -2.36
C ALA A 204 6.24 20.27 -3.18
N ILE A 205 6.19 19.11 -2.53
CA ILE A 205 6.17 17.79 -3.18
C ILE A 205 4.82 17.05 -3.00
N ASP A 206 3.88 17.67 -2.30
CA ASP A 206 2.55 17.10 -2.10
C ASP A 206 1.71 17.22 -3.36
N ASP A 207 1.19 16.10 -3.86
CA ASP A 207 0.21 16.05 -4.94
C ASP A 207 -1.20 16.03 -4.35
N ALA A 208 -1.91 17.12 -4.47
CA ALA A 208 -3.25 17.28 -3.89
C ALA A 208 -4.25 16.21 -4.39
N ILE A 209 -4.09 15.71 -5.62
CA ILE A 209 -4.94 14.66 -6.19
C ILE A 209 -4.64 13.33 -5.54
N ALA A 210 -3.36 12.95 -5.47
CA ALA A 210 -2.91 11.72 -4.81
C ALA A 210 -3.25 11.75 -3.32
N HIS A 211 -2.99 12.87 -2.64
CA HIS A 211 -3.26 13.03 -1.21
C HIS A 211 -4.75 12.89 -0.90
N LEU A 212 -5.61 13.55 -1.66
CA LEU A 212 -7.07 13.47 -1.49
C LEU A 212 -7.59 12.04 -1.71
N ALA A 213 -7.08 11.35 -2.74
CA ALA A 213 -7.43 9.95 -3.01
C ALA A 213 -6.99 9.03 -1.86
N VAL A 214 -5.75 9.14 -1.41
CA VAL A 214 -5.21 8.36 -0.28
C VAL A 214 -5.98 8.64 1.01
N LYS A 215 -6.36 9.90 1.27
CA LYS A 215 -7.17 10.27 2.42
C LYS A 215 -8.52 9.57 2.42
N ALA A 216 -9.23 9.53 1.29
CA ALA A 216 -10.52 8.84 1.17
C ALA A 216 -10.38 7.31 1.40
N GLU A 217 -9.37 6.70 0.81
CA GLU A 217 -9.09 5.28 0.99
C GLU A 217 -8.74 4.94 2.44
N ARG A 218 -7.92 5.77 3.11
CA ARG A 218 -7.56 5.59 4.53
C ARG A 218 -8.73 5.80 5.46
N ALA A 219 -9.65 6.72 5.15
CA ALA A 219 -10.88 6.92 5.91
C ALA A 219 -11.78 5.68 5.89
N PHE A 220 -11.85 4.97 4.76
CA PHE A 220 -12.53 3.69 4.66
C PHE A 220 -11.88 2.64 5.57
N LEU A 221 -10.54 2.52 5.52
CA LEU A 221 -9.80 1.56 6.36
C LEU A 221 -9.96 1.87 7.85
N ALA A 222 -9.93 3.15 8.23
CA ALA A 222 -10.15 3.58 9.61
C ALA A 222 -11.57 3.25 10.11
N ALA A 223 -12.57 3.44 9.25
CA ALA A 223 -13.97 3.11 9.58
C ALA A 223 -14.20 1.60 9.78
N LEU A 224 -13.40 0.75 9.13
CA LEU A 224 -13.38 -0.71 9.35
C LEU A 224 -12.69 -1.13 10.67
N GLY A 225 -12.17 -0.18 11.44
CA GLY A 225 -11.39 -0.48 12.64
C GLY A 225 -9.92 -0.84 12.37
N GLY A 226 -9.41 -0.51 11.18
CA GLY A 226 -8.00 -0.73 10.82
C GLY A 226 -7.62 -2.19 10.58
N GLY A 227 -8.61 -3.09 10.42
CA GLY A 227 -8.41 -4.54 10.33
C GLY A 227 -7.56 -4.96 9.14
N CYS A 228 -6.33 -5.38 9.40
CA CYS A 228 -5.42 -5.93 8.42
C CYS A 228 -5.63 -7.41 8.14
N ASP A 229 -6.39 -8.06 8.98
CA ASP A 229 -6.69 -9.48 8.87
C ASP A 229 -7.92 -9.75 8.00
N VAL A 230 -8.64 -8.70 7.57
CA VAL A 230 -9.77 -8.82 6.66
C VAL A 230 -9.32 -8.52 5.23
N PRO A 231 -9.68 -9.32 4.23
CA PRO A 231 -9.39 -9.04 2.83
C PRO A 231 -10.13 -7.78 2.36
N VAL A 232 -9.46 -6.63 2.43
CA VAL A 232 -10.03 -5.34 2.07
C VAL A 232 -9.23 -4.66 0.96
N GLY A 233 -9.92 -3.94 0.10
CA GLY A 233 -9.33 -3.12 -0.93
C GLY A 233 -10.09 -1.81 -1.08
N ALA A 234 -9.38 -0.76 -1.48
CA ALA A 234 -10.01 0.50 -1.86
C ALA A 234 -9.17 1.22 -2.91
N TYR A 235 -9.85 1.90 -3.82
CA TYR A 235 -9.22 2.70 -4.86
C TYR A 235 -10.05 3.92 -5.19
N ALA A 236 -9.47 5.09 -4.98
CA ALA A 236 -10.07 6.37 -5.27
C ALA A 236 -9.38 7.07 -6.45
N THR A 237 -10.16 7.75 -7.25
CA THR A 237 -9.72 8.64 -8.33
C THR A 237 -10.42 9.98 -8.20
N ILE A 238 -9.73 11.05 -8.56
CA ILE A 238 -10.29 12.40 -8.52
C ILE A 238 -10.79 12.76 -9.93
N LYS A 239 -12.05 13.12 -10.02
CA LYS A 239 -12.70 13.59 -11.25
C LYS A 239 -12.57 15.10 -11.38
N SER A 240 -12.93 15.65 -12.55
CA SER A 240 -13.02 17.09 -12.76
C SER A 240 -13.88 17.74 -11.67
N GLY A 241 -13.45 18.92 -11.20
CA GLY A 241 -14.13 19.62 -10.11
C GLY A 241 -13.85 19.09 -8.70
N GLY A 242 -12.83 18.24 -8.52
CA GLY A 242 -12.39 17.75 -7.21
C GLY A 242 -13.28 16.64 -6.61
N MET A 243 -14.22 16.09 -7.39
CA MET A 243 -15.07 14.99 -6.95
C MET A 243 -14.29 13.70 -6.85
N ILE A 244 -14.38 13.02 -5.72
CA ILE A 244 -13.75 11.73 -5.44
C ILE A 244 -14.68 10.63 -5.95
N SER A 245 -14.18 9.75 -6.81
CA SER A 245 -14.87 8.50 -7.20
C SER A 245 -14.10 7.35 -6.59
N MET A 246 -14.72 6.59 -5.70
CA MET A 246 -14.06 5.54 -4.93
C MET A 246 -14.80 4.21 -5.07
N GLN A 247 -14.02 3.14 -5.16
CA GLN A 247 -14.46 1.76 -5.03
C GLN A 247 -13.88 1.18 -3.75
N ALA A 248 -14.66 0.37 -3.06
CA ALA A 248 -14.23 -0.35 -1.87
C ALA A 248 -14.67 -1.80 -1.94
N LEU A 249 -13.95 -2.67 -1.24
CA LEU A 249 -14.19 -4.12 -1.22
C LEU A 249 -13.91 -4.67 0.17
N VAL A 250 -14.78 -5.59 0.60
CA VAL A 250 -14.57 -6.50 1.73
C VAL A 250 -14.85 -7.92 1.25
N ALA A 251 -14.02 -8.89 1.62
CA ALA A 251 -14.19 -10.27 1.19
C ALA A 251 -13.97 -11.26 2.35
N GLN A 252 -14.40 -12.52 2.15
CA GLN A 252 -13.95 -13.65 2.94
C GLN A 252 -12.60 -14.16 2.38
N GLU A 253 -11.75 -14.72 3.23
CA GLU A 253 -10.41 -15.16 2.85
C GLU A 253 -10.40 -16.23 1.74
N ASP A 254 -11.39 -17.09 1.75
CA ASP A 254 -11.57 -18.17 0.76
C ASP A 254 -12.17 -17.71 -0.57
N GLY A 255 -12.57 -16.42 -0.67
CA GLY A 255 -13.22 -15.85 -1.84
C GLY A 255 -14.71 -16.24 -1.99
N SER A 256 -15.30 -16.94 -1.04
CA SER A 256 -16.72 -17.34 -1.07
C SER A 256 -17.69 -16.16 -1.07
N SER A 257 -17.25 -15.03 -0.53
CA SER A 257 -17.99 -13.77 -0.54
C SER A 257 -17.04 -12.61 -0.86
N VAL A 258 -17.36 -11.84 -1.89
CA VAL A 258 -16.64 -10.61 -2.28
C VAL A 258 -17.68 -9.51 -2.48
N ARG A 259 -17.81 -8.63 -1.50
CA ARG A 259 -18.72 -7.48 -1.55
C ARG A 259 -17.97 -6.26 -2.05
N ARG A 260 -18.56 -5.52 -2.97
CA ARG A 260 -18.00 -4.31 -3.55
C ARG A 260 -19.02 -3.18 -3.47
N ALA A 261 -18.56 -1.98 -3.10
CA ALA A 261 -19.33 -0.75 -3.14
C ALA A 261 -18.61 0.32 -3.97
N LYS A 262 -19.39 1.25 -4.52
CA LYS A 262 -18.88 2.41 -5.25
C LYS A 262 -19.62 3.65 -4.77
N GLY A 263 -18.90 4.76 -4.66
CA GLY A 263 -19.46 6.03 -4.27
C GLY A 263 -18.73 7.21 -4.91
N VAL A 264 -19.40 8.35 -4.89
CA VAL A 264 -18.86 9.63 -5.34
C VAL A 264 -19.19 10.68 -4.28
N GLY A 265 -18.21 11.50 -3.93
CA GLY A 265 -18.38 12.57 -2.93
C GLY A 265 -17.27 13.60 -3.02
N SER A 266 -17.42 14.72 -2.35
CA SER A 266 -16.41 15.78 -2.25
C SER A 266 -15.60 15.71 -0.93
N ASP A 267 -16.17 15.09 0.10
CA ASP A 267 -15.53 14.92 1.40
C ASP A 267 -14.94 13.50 1.49
N PRO A 268 -13.60 13.37 1.58
CA PRO A 268 -12.92 12.09 1.63
C PRO A 268 -13.29 11.25 2.86
N ASP A 269 -13.44 11.89 4.01
CA ASP A 269 -13.74 11.21 5.26
C ASP A 269 -15.19 10.69 5.31
N ALA A 270 -16.13 11.50 4.83
CA ALA A 270 -17.54 11.10 4.72
C ALA A 270 -17.73 9.97 3.70
N LEU A 271 -17.05 10.06 2.54
CA LEU A 271 -17.13 9.03 1.50
C LEU A 271 -16.56 7.68 1.98
N GLY A 272 -15.39 7.70 2.63
CA GLY A 272 -14.79 6.48 3.19
C GLY A 272 -15.70 5.81 4.20
N ARG A 273 -16.25 6.57 5.17
CA ARG A 273 -17.19 6.05 6.17
C ARG A 273 -18.48 5.50 5.54
N SER A 274 -19.03 6.20 4.56
CA SER A 274 -20.26 5.77 3.86
C SER A 274 -20.08 4.44 3.15
N LEU A 275 -18.96 4.26 2.44
CA LEU A 275 -18.67 3.00 1.76
C LEU A 275 -18.41 1.85 2.75
N CYS A 276 -17.82 2.13 3.91
CA CYS A 276 -17.69 1.15 4.98
C CYS A 276 -19.06 0.72 5.49
N ALA A 277 -19.95 1.67 5.82
CA ALA A 277 -21.30 1.37 6.29
C ALA A 277 -22.06 0.48 5.29
N LEU A 278 -22.08 0.86 4.00
CA LEU A 278 -22.71 0.05 2.94
C LEU A 278 -22.20 -1.38 2.86
N LEU A 279 -20.89 -1.59 3.07
CA LEU A 279 -20.29 -2.92 3.02
C LEU A 279 -20.51 -3.73 4.30
N MET A 280 -20.85 -3.09 5.42
CA MET A 280 -21.05 -3.77 6.71
C MET A 280 -22.52 -4.02 7.04
N GLU A 281 -23.46 -3.25 6.45
CA GLU A 281 -24.90 -3.40 6.68
C GLU A 281 -25.49 -4.70 6.08
N ASP A 282 -24.86 -5.26 5.04
CA ASP A 282 -25.32 -6.48 4.34
C ASP A 282 -24.67 -7.77 4.86
N GLY A 283 -24.12 -7.77 6.08
CA GLY A 283 -23.37 -8.90 6.68
C GLY A 283 -23.97 -9.51 7.93
#